data_f5d981831bf84da142254406b552f303
#
_entry.id   f5d981831bf84da142254406b552f303
#
_cell.length_a   1.000
_cell.length_b   1.000
_cell.length_c   1.000
_cell.angle_alpha   90.00
_cell.angle_beta   90.00
_cell.angle_gamma   90.00
#
_symmetry.space_group_name_H-M   'P 1'
#
loop_
_entity.id
_entity.type
_entity.pdbx_description
1 polymer ?
#
loop_
_entity_poly.entity_id
_entity_poly.type
_entity_poly.pdbx_seq_one_letter_code
_entity_poly.pdbx_strand_id
1 'polypeptide(L)'
;MRTEAPETGRKPELAARCDDLVKTYRTASGEVRALKGLSAEVPASALLAVVGPSGSGKSSLLRLIAGLDRPTSGTLTVEGTSVHDASARTLRRFRRATVGYLFQRPSDNFLPHLTVGEHLRLARGLTHRPPRIEQDELLSTLGIEERADHLPSELSGGEQQRAAIAEVLMGGATIVVADEPTAELDSVSAEHVMDTMVALAHAGVTFVVATHDRSVMRRADAALELDHGIRRSSGGTSGAPSSGGNTTDVRRVPGRE
;
A
#
# COMPACT_ATOMS: atom_id res chain seq x y z
N MET A 1 41.44 -12.88 -14.61
CA MET A 1 40.13 -12.18 -14.68
C MET A 1 39.17 -12.93 -13.78
N ARG A 2 38.92 -12.43 -12.57
CA ARG A 2 37.92 -13.04 -11.65
C ARG A 2 36.59 -12.41 -11.99
N THR A 3 35.65 -13.21 -12.46
CA THR A 3 34.26 -12.83 -12.67
C THR A 3 33.62 -12.74 -11.30
N GLU A 4 33.34 -11.54 -10.84
CA GLU A 4 32.52 -11.33 -9.65
C GLU A 4 31.09 -11.82 -9.95
N ALA A 5 30.62 -12.76 -9.14
CA ALA A 5 29.26 -13.23 -9.16
C ALA A 5 28.33 -12.07 -8.69
N PRO A 6 27.10 -11.94 -9.23
CA PRO A 6 26.19 -10.88 -8.82
C PRO A 6 25.79 -11.12 -7.34
N GLU A 7 25.96 -10.08 -6.54
CA GLU A 7 25.55 -10.03 -5.14
C GLU A 7 24.08 -10.45 -4.99
N THR A 8 23.87 -11.54 -4.29
CA THR A 8 22.58 -12.08 -3.93
C THR A 8 21.78 -11.10 -3.08
N GLY A 9 20.71 -10.56 -3.64
CA GLY A 9 19.42 -10.35 -3.01
C GLY A 9 19.35 -9.70 -1.63
N ARG A 10 19.98 -8.54 -1.38
CA ARG A 10 19.59 -7.71 -0.25
C ARG A 10 18.23 -7.09 -0.60
N LYS A 11 17.16 -7.48 0.15
CA LYS A 11 15.85 -6.84 0.04
C LYS A 11 16.05 -5.32 0.13
N PRO A 12 15.43 -4.50 -0.73
CA PRO A 12 15.56 -3.06 -0.61
C PRO A 12 15.12 -2.64 0.80
N GLU A 13 15.90 -1.84 1.45
CA GLU A 13 15.62 -1.29 2.77
C GLU A 13 14.36 -0.44 2.78
N LEU A 14 14.05 0.15 1.60
CA LEU A 14 12.86 0.96 1.34
C LEU A 14 12.07 0.41 0.15
N ALA A 15 10.76 0.27 0.32
CA ALA A 15 9.82 -0.08 -0.73
C ALA A 15 9.45 1.14 -1.61
N ALA A 16 9.34 2.33 -1.00
CA ALA A 16 9.14 3.56 -1.76
C ALA A 16 9.83 4.76 -1.11
N ARG A 17 10.17 5.74 -1.94
CA ARG A 17 10.74 7.03 -1.52
C ARG A 17 10.11 8.16 -2.30
N CYS A 18 9.65 9.16 -1.57
CA CYS A 18 9.13 10.43 -2.08
C CYS A 18 10.07 11.57 -1.69
N ASP A 19 10.46 12.40 -2.65
CA ASP A 19 11.26 13.60 -2.39
C ASP A 19 10.55 14.81 -2.99
N ASP A 20 10.17 15.77 -2.14
CA ASP A 20 9.47 17.02 -2.48
C ASP A 20 8.24 16.84 -3.37
N LEU A 21 7.43 15.82 -3.06
CA LEU A 21 6.33 15.34 -3.90
C LEU A 21 5.17 16.33 -3.90
N VAL A 22 4.81 16.84 -5.06
CA VAL A 22 3.66 17.72 -5.26
C VAL A 22 2.62 17.04 -6.13
N LYS A 23 1.36 17.14 -5.74
CA LYS A 23 0.23 16.73 -6.57
C LYS A 23 -0.85 17.80 -6.58
N THR A 24 -1.18 18.27 -7.78
CA THR A 24 -2.25 19.26 -8.03
C THR A 24 -3.27 18.63 -8.99
N TYR A 25 -4.55 18.78 -8.64
CA TYR A 25 -5.69 18.40 -9.49
C TYR A 25 -6.37 19.66 -10.01
N ARG A 26 -6.78 19.65 -11.27
CA ARG A 26 -7.66 20.67 -11.84
C ARG A 26 -9.11 20.26 -11.66
N THR A 27 -9.88 21.11 -11.03
CA THR A 27 -11.31 20.91 -10.79
C THR A 27 -12.10 22.03 -11.44
N ALA A 28 -13.42 21.89 -11.55
CA ALA A 28 -14.29 22.94 -12.07
C ALA A 28 -14.25 24.24 -11.22
N SER A 29 -13.90 24.11 -9.93
CA SER A 29 -13.77 25.22 -8.97
C SER A 29 -12.36 25.80 -8.87
N GLY A 30 -11.40 25.30 -9.65
CA GLY A 30 -10.00 25.75 -9.61
C GLY A 30 -9.00 24.61 -9.37
N GLU A 31 -7.78 24.97 -8.99
CA GLU A 31 -6.72 23.99 -8.69
C GLU A 31 -6.73 23.60 -7.21
N VAL A 32 -6.69 22.30 -6.95
CA VAL A 32 -6.58 21.72 -5.60
C VAL A 32 -5.21 21.07 -5.47
N ARG A 33 -4.37 21.58 -4.60
CA ARG A 33 -3.04 21.04 -4.31
C ARG A 33 -3.16 20.01 -3.19
N ALA A 34 -3.24 18.74 -3.58
CA ALA A 34 -3.45 17.62 -2.65
C ALA A 34 -2.17 17.24 -1.89
N LEU A 35 -0.98 17.35 -2.51
CA LEU A 35 0.31 17.20 -1.86
C LEU A 35 1.16 18.44 -2.14
N LYS A 36 1.93 18.91 -1.15
CA LYS A 36 2.59 20.22 -1.15
C LYS A 36 4.07 20.12 -0.76
N GLY A 37 4.84 19.25 -1.43
CA GLY A 37 6.25 19.04 -1.12
C GLY A 37 6.43 17.95 -0.05
N LEU A 38 5.73 16.82 -0.21
CA LEU A 38 5.84 15.69 0.71
C LEU A 38 7.14 14.93 0.47
N SER A 39 7.96 14.80 1.52
CA SER A 39 9.08 13.86 1.54
C SER A 39 8.84 12.79 2.58
N ALA A 40 8.91 11.52 2.17
CA ALA A 40 8.65 10.37 3.01
C ALA A 40 9.31 9.11 2.45
N GLU A 41 9.60 8.17 3.35
CA GLU A 41 10.12 6.85 3.01
C GLU A 41 9.12 5.78 3.47
N VAL A 42 8.95 4.73 2.66
CA VAL A 42 8.13 3.57 2.97
C VAL A 42 9.07 2.40 3.23
N PRO A 43 9.15 1.89 4.46
CA PRO A 43 10.00 0.74 4.75
C PRO A 43 9.50 -0.50 4.03
N ALA A 44 10.42 -1.34 3.55
CA ALA A 44 10.08 -2.61 2.92
C ALA A 44 9.67 -3.65 3.98
N SER A 45 8.76 -4.56 3.62
CA SER A 45 8.29 -5.64 4.48
C SER A 45 7.73 -5.15 5.81
N ALA A 46 6.93 -4.10 5.74
CA ALA A 46 6.34 -3.42 6.89
C ALA A 46 4.93 -2.93 6.55
N LEU A 47 4.12 -2.69 7.56
CA LEU A 47 2.86 -1.99 7.46
C LEU A 47 3.07 -0.52 7.82
N LEU A 48 2.94 0.36 6.82
CA LEU A 48 2.92 1.82 7.01
C LEU A 48 1.47 2.32 7.09
N ALA A 49 1.10 2.94 8.20
CA ALA A 49 -0.16 3.66 8.32
C ALA A 49 0.01 5.12 7.85
N VAL A 50 -0.78 5.54 6.87
CA VAL A 50 -0.89 6.94 6.43
C VAL A 50 -2.15 7.52 7.06
N VAL A 51 -1.97 8.41 8.04
CA VAL A 51 -3.06 8.93 8.85
C VAL A 51 -3.25 10.44 8.65
N GLY A 52 -4.46 10.92 8.88
CA GLY A 52 -4.78 12.34 8.76
C GLY A 52 -6.27 12.57 8.49
N PRO A 53 -6.74 13.82 8.61
CA PRO A 53 -8.14 14.15 8.38
C PRO A 53 -8.56 13.88 6.92
N SER A 54 -9.87 13.93 6.66
CA SER A 54 -10.38 13.87 5.28
C SER A 54 -9.80 15.03 4.47
N GLY A 55 -9.42 14.76 3.21
CA GLY A 55 -8.80 15.77 2.34
C GLY A 55 -7.33 16.07 2.64
N SER A 56 -6.66 15.37 3.55
CA SER A 56 -5.24 15.60 3.85
C SER A 56 -4.27 15.11 2.76
N GLY A 57 -4.74 14.39 1.73
CA GLY A 57 -3.91 13.90 0.63
C GLY A 57 -3.57 12.43 0.69
N LYS A 58 -4.10 11.65 1.65
CA LYS A 58 -3.84 10.20 1.82
C LYS A 58 -4.10 9.41 0.53
N SER A 59 -5.32 9.45 0.02
CA SER A 59 -5.69 8.73 -1.23
C SER A 59 -4.87 9.21 -2.43
N SER A 60 -4.48 10.49 -2.48
CA SER A 60 -3.58 10.99 -3.52
C SER A 60 -2.20 10.36 -3.44
N LEU A 61 -1.64 10.23 -2.24
CA LEU A 61 -0.36 9.55 -2.03
C LEU A 61 -0.45 8.07 -2.43
N LEU A 62 -1.50 7.37 -2.01
CA LEU A 62 -1.73 5.97 -2.37
C LEU A 62 -1.81 5.77 -3.90
N ARG A 63 -2.55 6.64 -4.60
CA ARG A 63 -2.67 6.59 -6.07
C ARG A 63 -1.34 6.82 -6.77
N LEU A 64 -0.48 7.69 -6.22
CA LEU A 64 0.87 7.92 -6.74
C LEU A 64 1.76 6.69 -6.51
N ILE A 65 1.79 6.12 -5.30
CA ILE A 65 2.54 4.89 -4.98
C ILE A 65 2.08 3.74 -5.87
N ALA A 66 0.77 3.63 -6.11
CA ALA A 66 0.21 2.62 -7.01
C ALA A 66 0.53 2.87 -8.50
N GLY A 67 1.14 3.99 -8.88
CA GLY A 67 1.34 4.37 -10.27
C GLY A 67 0.04 4.55 -11.05
N LEU A 68 -1.09 4.78 -10.36
CA LEU A 68 -2.39 5.12 -10.95
C LEU A 68 -2.44 6.58 -11.38
N ASP A 69 -1.57 7.39 -10.78
CA ASP A 69 -1.44 8.81 -11.08
C ASP A 69 0.05 9.20 -11.13
N ARG A 70 0.35 10.42 -11.55
CA ARG A 70 1.71 10.95 -11.60
C ARG A 70 1.81 12.19 -10.72
N PRO A 71 2.95 12.43 -10.08
CA PRO A 71 3.20 13.69 -9.39
C PRO A 71 3.19 14.86 -10.39
N THR A 72 2.83 16.04 -9.90
CA THR A 72 2.95 17.29 -10.66
C THR A 72 4.39 17.77 -10.67
N SER A 73 5.12 17.57 -9.56
CA SER A 73 6.56 17.79 -9.43
C SER A 73 7.13 16.97 -8.26
N GLY A 74 8.44 16.98 -8.09
CA GLY A 74 9.14 16.13 -7.14
C GLY A 74 9.36 14.72 -7.70
N THR A 75 9.96 13.84 -6.93
CA THR A 75 10.31 12.48 -7.37
C THR A 75 9.64 11.43 -6.52
N LEU A 76 9.28 10.32 -7.16
CA LEU A 76 8.72 9.14 -6.50
C LEU A 76 9.33 7.90 -7.13
N THR A 77 10.00 7.12 -6.31
CA THR A 77 10.52 5.79 -6.67
C THR A 77 9.81 4.73 -5.84
N VAL A 78 9.34 3.67 -6.47
CA VAL A 78 8.62 2.55 -5.83
C VAL A 78 9.21 1.25 -6.36
N GLU A 79 9.74 0.40 -5.48
CA GLU A 79 10.42 -0.86 -5.85
C GLU A 79 11.42 -0.65 -7.03
N GLY A 80 12.22 0.40 -6.94
CA GLY A 80 13.19 0.77 -7.98
C GLY A 80 12.60 1.37 -9.25
N THR A 81 11.28 1.49 -9.36
CA THR A 81 10.60 2.13 -10.51
C THR A 81 10.41 3.62 -10.25
N SER A 82 10.98 4.48 -11.10
CA SER A 82 10.74 5.94 -11.10
C SER A 82 9.34 6.23 -11.65
N VAL A 83 8.36 6.44 -10.77
CA VAL A 83 6.96 6.65 -11.16
C VAL A 83 6.76 7.95 -11.93
N HIS A 84 7.53 9.00 -11.58
CA HIS A 84 7.42 10.33 -12.20
C HIS A 84 7.87 10.33 -13.66
N ASP A 85 8.91 9.56 -14.04
CA ASP A 85 9.47 9.52 -15.39
C ASP A 85 9.02 8.32 -16.23
N ALA A 86 8.43 7.31 -15.59
CA ALA A 86 8.09 6.06 -16.25
C ALA A 86 7.14 6.26 -17.44
N SER A 87 7.36 5.53 -18.54
CA SER A 87 6.41 5.49 -19.64
C SER A 87 5.08 4.84 -19.23
N ALA A 88 4.00 5.10 -19.96
CA ALA A 88 2.71 4.45 -19.73
C ALA A 88 2.80 2.90 -19.80
N ARG A 89 3.69 2.37 -20.66
CA ARG A 89 3.95 0.93 -20.77
C ARG A 89 4.65 0.40 -19.51
N THR A 90 5.65 1.14 -19.00
CA THR A 90 6.36 0.81 -17.76
C THR A 90 5.41 0.81 -16.58
N LEU A 91 4.57 1.84 -16.41
CA LEU A 91 3.59 1.91 -15.32
C LEU A 91 2.54 0.78 -15.41
N ARG A 92 2.09 0.39 -16.61
CA ARG A 92 1.20 -0.77 -16.75
C ARG A 92 1.85 -2.07 -16.27
N ARG A 93 3.14 -2.30 -16.63
CA ARG A 93 3.88 -3.46 -16.17
C ARG A 93 4.08 -3.41 -14.65
N PHE A 94 4.44 -2.25 -14.13
CA PHE A 94 4.61 -2.01 -12.71
C PHE A 94 3.34 -2.33 -11.91
N ARG A 95 2.18 -1.77 -12.27
CA ARG A 95 0.90 -2.07 -11.61
C ARG A 95 0.54 -3.56 -11.65
N ARG A 96 0.79 -4.22 -12.80
CA ARG A 96 0.47 -5.64 -12.95
C ARG A 96 1.35 -6.57 -12.10
N ALA A 97 2.60 -6.20 -11.84
CA ALA A 97 3.60 -7.11 -11.32
C ALA A 97 4.15 -6.72 -9.93
N THR A 98 3.79 -5.55 -9.43
CA THR A 98 4.45 -5.00 -8.23
C THR A 98 3.46 -4.46 -7.22
N VAL A 99 2.35 -3.86 -7.67
CA VAL A 99 1.41 -3.17 -6.77
C VAL A 99 0.04 -3.83 -6.80
N GLY A 100 -0.46 -4.16 -5.60
CA GLY A 100 -1.87 -4.44 -5.37
C GLY A 100 -2.57 -3.17 -4.88
N TYR A 101 -3.79 -2.93 -5.34
CA TYR A 101 -4.63 -1.84 -4.86
C TYR A 101 -5.91 -2.41 -4.28
N LEU A 102 -6.17 -2.16 -3.00
CA LEU A 102 -7.40 -2.54 -2.33
C LEU A 102 -8.32 -1.33 -2.24
N PHE A 103 -9.50 -1.47 -2.80
CA PHE A 103 -10.54 -0.43 -2.74
C PHE A 103 -11.18 -0.39 -1.36
N GLN A 104 -11.76 0.75 -1.01
CA GLN A 104 -12.44 0.97 0.26
C GLN A 104 -13.59 -0.03 0.46
N ARG A 105 -14.41 -0.23 -0.58
CA ARG A 105 -15.45 -1.27 -0.58
C ARG A 105 -14.84 -2.60 -1.00
N PRO A 106 -14.90 -3.63 -0.15
CA PRO A 106 -14.39 -4.95 -0.51
C PRO A 106 -14.93 -5.48 -1.85
N SER A 107 -16.24 -5.29 -2.10
CA SER A 107 -16.91 -5.75 -3.33
C SER A 107 -16.36 -5.14 -4.62
N ASP A 108 -15.76 -3.93 -4.56
CA ASP A 108 -15.23 -3.24 -5.74
C ASP A 108 -13.94 -3.89 -6.27
N ASN A 109 -13.36 -4.84 -5.52
CA ASN A 109 -12.20 -5.61 -5.94
C ASN A 109 -12.57 -6.79 -6.86
N PHE A 110 -13.86 -7.15 -7.00
CA PHE A 110 -14.26 -8.40 -7.60
C PHE A 110 -15.12 -8.25 -8.86
N LEU A 111 -15.00 -9.24 -9.73
CA LEU A 111 -15.96 -9.52 -10.79
C LEU A 111 -17.08 -10.38 -10.19
N PRO A 112 -18.35 -9.93 -10.16
CA PRO A 112 -19.38 -10.55 -9.33
C PRO A 112 -19.79 -11.97 -9.75
N HIS A 113 -19.38 -12.41 -10.94
CA HIS A 113 -19.68 -13.71 -11.51
C HIS A 113 -18.56 -14.75 -11.43
N LEU A 114 -17.42 -14.38 -10.85
CA LEU A 114 -16.30 -15.29 -10.60
C LEU A 114 -16.25 -15.67 -9.13
N THR A 115 -15.92 -16.94 -8.84
CA THR A 115 -15.62 -17.38 -7.50
C THR A 115 -14.28 -16.83 -7.00
N VAL A 116 -14.02 -16.91 -5.69
CA VAL A 116 -12.72 -16.53 -5.11
C VAL A 116 -11.58 -17.25 -5.82
N GLY A 117 -11.66 -18.56 -5.98
CA GLY A 117 -10.62 -19.36 -6.65
C GLY A 117 -10.43 -18.97 -8.11
N GLU A 118 -11.49 -18.57 -8.81
CA GLU A 118 -11.40 -18.08 -10.20
C GLU A 118 -10.70 -16.72 -10.27
N HIS A 119 -10.96 -15.81 -9.32
CA HIS A 119 -10.22 -14.54 -9.20
C HIS A 119 -8.72 -14.79 -9.00
N LEU A 120 -8.36 -15.70 -8.09
CA LEU A 120 -6.95 -16.02 -7.83
C LEU A 120 -6.28 -16.61 -9.07
N ARG A 121 -6.95 -17.53 -9.80
CA ARG A 121 -6.44 -18.07 -11.07
C ARG A 121 -6.30 -16.98 -12.14
N LEU A 122 -7.27 -16.06 -12.23
CA LEU A 122 -7.21 -14.93 -13.16
C LEU A 122 -6.03 -14.03 -12.82
N ALA A 123 -5.88 -13.60 -11.58
CA ALA A 123 -4.78 -12.76 -11.12
C ALA A 123 -3.43 -13.42 -11.40
N ARG A 124 -3.31 -14.72 -11.13
CA ARG A 124 -2.13 -15.53 -11.43
C ARG A 124 -1.80 -15.56 -12.91
N GLY A 125 -2.81 -15.70 -13.77
CA GLY A 125 -2.66 -15.72 -15.24
C GLY A 125 -2.23 -14.38 -15.84
N LEU A 126 -2.48 -13.27 -15.14
CA LEU A 126 -2.13 -11.93 -15.60
C LEU A 126 -0.66 -11.55 -15.31
N THR A 127 0.03 -12.28 -14.44
CA THR A 127 1.43 -12.00 -14.08
C THR A 127 2.36 -13.09 -14.60
N HIS A 128 3.61 -12.72 -14.89
CA HIS A 128 4.69 -13.65 -15.18
C HIS A 128 5.58 -13.97 -13.95
N ARG A 129 5.30 -13.31 -12.83
CA ARG A 129 6.02 -13.58 -11.57
C ARG A 129 5.39 -14.79 -10.89
N PRO A 130 6.21 -15.71 -10.36
CA PRO A 130 5.67 -16.76 -9.50
C PRO A 130 5.06 -16.12 -8.24
N PRO A 131 3.96 -16.67 -7.71
CA PRO A 131 3.44 -16.22 -6.42
C PRO A 131 4.50 -16.50 -5.35
N ARG A 132 4.51 -15.70 -4.30
CA ARG A 132 5.39 -15.90 -3.14
C ARG A 132 4.89 -17.01 -2.23
N ILE A 133 3.59 -17.24 -2.25
CA ILE A 133 2.85 -18.21 -1.45
C ILE A 133 1.93 -18.94 -2.41
N GLU A 134 1.85 -20.26 -2.31
CA GLU A 134 0.92 -21.05 -3.13
C GLU A 134 -0.54 -20.79 -2.72
N GLN A 135 -1.49 -20.99 -3.65
CA GLN A 135 -2.88 -20.61 -3.46
C GLN A 135 -3.49 -21.18 -2.19
N ASP A 136 -3.33 -22.48 -1.94
CA ASP A 136 -3.96 -23.15 -0.79
C ASP A 136 -3.36 -22.67 0.53
N GLU A 137 -2.04 -22.47 0.58
CA GLU A 137 -1.35 -21.90 1.73
C GLU A 137 -1.79 -20.46 2.00
N LEU A 138 -1.98 -19.66 0.93
CA LEU A 138 -2.45 -18.29 1.04
C LEU A 138 -3.88 -18.22 1.56
N LEU A 139 -4.80 -19.05 1.02
CA LEU A 139 -6.18 -19.11 1.47
C LEU A 139 -6.27 -19.55 2.94
N SER A 140 -5.46 -20.52 3.35
CA SER A 140 -5.38 -20.97 4.75
C SER A 140 -4.82 -19.86 5.67
N THR A 141 -3.75 -19.19 5.26
CA THR A 141 -3.19 -18.04 6.00
C THR A 141 -4.23 -16.93 6.22
N LEU A 142 -5.10 -16.75 5.24
CA LEU A 142 -6.18 -15.75 5.26
C LEU A 142 -7.46 -16.27 5.96
N GLY A 143 -7.53 -17.57 6.32
CA GLY A 143 -8.71 -18.19 6.96
C GLY A 143 -9.96 -18.14 6.07
N ILE A 144 -9.76 -18.39 4.77
CA ILE A 144 -10.82 -18.40 3.75
C ILE A 144 -10.69 -19.60 2.79
N GLU A 145 -10.04 -20.68 3.21
CA GLU A 145 -9.86 -21.88 2.40
C GLU A 145 -11.19 -22.52 1.97
N GLU A 146 -12.20 -22.50 2.84
CA GLU A 146 -13.54 -23.02 2.55
C GLU A 146 -14.35 -22.09 1.62
N ARG A 147 -13.84 -20.92 1.29
CA ARG A 147 -14.51 -19.90 0.46
C ARG A 147 -14.03 -19.89 -1.00
N ALA A 148 -13.11 -20.78 -1.35
CA ALA A 148 -12.54 -20.81 -2.72
C ALA A 148 -13.59 -20.93 -3.84
N ASP A 149 -14.66 -21.70 -3.59
CA ASP A 149 -15.73 -21.95 -4.56
C ASP A 149 -16.95 -21.01 -4.40
N HIS A 150 -16.88 -20.03 -3.47
CA HIS A 150 -17.95 -19.07 -3.23
C HIS A 150 -17.81 -17.84 -4.14
N LEU A 151 -18.96 -17.26 -4.51
CA LEU A 151 -19.02 -15.95 -5.15
C LEU A 151 -18.76 -14.82 -4.13
N PRO A 152 -18.28 -13.65 -4.54
CA PRO A 152 -18.08 -12.51 -3.63
C PRO A 152 -19.35 -12.13 -2.84
N SER A 153 -20.53 -12.26 -3.43
CA SER A 153 -21.80 -11.96 -2.78
C SER A 153 -22.19 -12.92 -1.65
N GLU A 154 -21.52 -14.07 -1.56
CA GLU A 154 -21.74 -15.08 -0.53
C GLU A 154 -20.81 -14.93 0.68
N LEU A 155 -19.86 -14.00 0.58
CA LEU A 155 -18.86 -13.72 1.61
C LEU A 155 -19.29 -12.56 2.51
N SER A 156 -18.94 -12.62 3.79
CA SER A 156 -18.95 -11.45 4.68
C SER A 156 -17.96 -10.38 4.20
N GLY A 157 -18.14 -9.13 4.64
CA GLY A 157 -17.22 -8.04 4.27
C GLY A 157 -15.76 -8.33 4.62
N GLY A 158 -15.51 -8.94 5.79
CA GLY A 158 -14.16 -9.33 6.21
C GLY A 158 -13.57 -10.47 5.35
N GLU A 159 -14.37 -11.46 4.95
CA GLU A 159 -13.96 -12.52 4.03
C GLU A 159 -13.66 -11.94 2.65
N GLN A 160 -14.50 -11.03 2.13
CA GLN A 160 -14.24 -10.31 0.88
C GLN A 160 -12.92 -9.54 0.96
N GLN A 161 -12.65 -8.83 2.05
CA GLN A 161 -11.40 -8.07 2.18
C GLN A 161 -10.18 -8.99 2.20
N ARG A 162 -10.25 -10.14 2.90
CA ARG A 162 -9.18 -11.13 2.89
C ARG A 162 -9.01 -11.79 1.50
N ALA A 163 -10.10 -12.05 0.80
CA ALA A 163 -10.07 -12.56 -0.57
C ALA A 163 -9.45 -11.54 -1.55
N ALA A 164 -9.72 -10.25 -1.38
CA ALA A 164 -9.08 -9.19 -2.17
C ALA A 164 -7.56 -9.11 -1.90
N ILE A 165 -7.14 -9.31 -0.65
CA ILE A 165 -5.72 -9.43 -0.31
C ILE A 165 -5.11 -10.64 -1.01
N ALA A 166 -5.79 -11.80 -1.00
CA ALA A 166 -5.33 -13.00 -1.71
C ALA A 166 -5.15 -12.74 -3.20
N GLU A 167 -6.11 -12.08 -3.83
CA GLU A 167 -6.07 -11.80 -5.28
C GLU A 167 -4.85 -10.95 -5.65
N VAL A 168 -4.59 -9.86 -4.97
CA VAL A 168 -3.45 -8.99 -5.29
C VAL A 168 -2.11 -9.69 -5.05
N LEU A 169 -2.00 -10.54 -4.05
CA LEU A 169 -0.79 -11.32 -3.76
C LEU A 169 -0.58 -12.41 -4.81
N MET A 170 -1.63 -13.11 -5.24
CA MET A 170 -1.56 -14.06 -6.37
C MET A 170 -1.18 -13.38 -7.68
N GLY A 171 -1.55 -12.11 -7.86
CA GLY A 171 -1.07 -11.26 -8.94
C GLY A 171 0.42 -10.88 -8.86
N GLY A 172 1.12 -11.27 -7.79
CA GLY A 172 2.56 -11.03 -7.60
C GLY A 172 2.90 -9.69 -6.97
N ALA A 173 1.92 -9.01 -6.34
CA ALA A 173 2.16 -7.75 -5.65
C ALA A 173 3.18 -7.91 -4.52
N THR A 174 4.12 -6.97 -4.45
CA THR A 174 5.10 -6.84 -3.37
C THR A 174 4.79 -5.67 -2.45
N ILE A 175 4.04 -4.71 -2.98
CA ILE A 175 3.45 -3.59 -2.24
C ILE A 175 1.93 -3.66 -2.43
N VAL A 176 1.20 -3.55 -1.33
CA VAL A 176 -0.26 -3.43 -1.31
C VAL A 176 -0.62 -2.07 -0.74
N VAL A 177 -1.35 -1.27 -1.50
CA VAL A 177 -1.91 -0.01 -1.05
C VAL A 177 -3.41 -0.18 -0.78
N ALA A 178 -3.88 0.30 0.37
CA ALA A 178 -5.26 0.15 0.80
C ALA A 178 -5.81 1.48 1.31
N ASP A 179 -6.95 1.91 0.79
CA ASP A 179 -7.64 3.12 1.23
C ASP A 179 -8.80 2.73 2.14
N GLU A 180 -8.69 3.00 3.44
CA GLU A 180 -9.67 2.67 4.49
C GLU A 180 -10.13 1.20 4.48
N PRO A 181 -9.24 0.20 4.48
CA PRO A 181 -9.58 -1.20 4.19
C PRO A 181 -10.47 -1.88 5.25
N THR A 182 -10.70 -1.23 6.37
CA THR A 182 -11.50 -1.75 7.49
C THR A 182 -12.73 -0.90 7.80
N ALA A 183 -12.97 0.19 7.05
CA ALA A 183 -14.00 1.17 7.38
C ALA A 183 -15.44 0.63 7.29
N GLU A 184 -15.70 -0.36 6.45
CA GLU A 184 -17.02 -0.97 6.25
C GLU A 184 -17.18 -2.32 7.00
N LEU A 185 -16.23 -2.67 7.88
CA LEU A 185 -16.23 -3.93 8.62
C LEU A 185 -16.67 -3.73 10.07
N ASP A 186 -17.28 -4.77 10.63
CA ASP A 186 -17.44 -4.87 12.09
C ASP A 186 -16.07 -4.97 12.78
N SER A 187 -16.04 -4.70 14.08
CA SER A 187 -14.78 -4.63 14.84
C SER A 187 -13.99 -5.94 14.84
N VAL A 188 -14.66 -7.10 14.88
CA VAL A 188 -13.99 -8.41 14.89
C VAL A 188 -13.37 -8.69 13.51
N SER A 189 -14.14 -8.47 12.46
CA SER A 189 -13.65 -8.61 11.07
C SER A 189 -12.49 -7.65 10.76
N ALA A 190 -12.59 -6.41 11.23
CA ALA A 190 -11.53 -5.41 11.09
C ALA A 190 -10.23 -5.85 11.78
N GLU A 191 -10.32 -6.40 12.99
CA GLU A 191 -9.18 -6.94 13.72
C GLU A 191 -8.52 -8.08 12.97
N HIS A 192 -9.29 -9.06 12.48
CA HIS A 192 -8.75 -10.19 11.71
C HIS A 192 -8.06 -9.74 10.43
N VAL A 193 -8.63 -8.79 9.69
CA VAL A 193 -8.00 -8.24 8.48
C VAL A 193 -6.68 -7.56 8.83
N MET A 194 -6.64 -6.79 9.91
CA MET A 194 -5.42 -6.11 10.34
C MET A 194 -4.34 -7.10 10.81
N ASP A 195 -4.69 -8.13 11.59
CA ASP A 195 -3.75 -9.17 12.00
C ASP A 195 -3.15 -9.89 10.81
N THR A 196 -3.98 -10.16 9.81
CA THR A 196 -3.54 -10.75 8.54
C THR A 196 -2.56 -9.85 7.80
N MET A 197 -2.86 -8.55 7.66
CA MET A 197 -1.95 -7.61 7.01
C MET A 197 -0.60 -7.50 7.73
N VAL A 198 -0.61 -7.48 9.07
CA VAL A 198 0.62 -7.47 9.88
C VAL A 198 1.43 -8.76 9.68
N ALA A 199 0.78 -9.92 9.72
CA ALA A 199 1.45 -11.21 9.50
C ALA A 199 2.09 -11.28 8.10
N LEU A 200 1.37 -10.85 7.07
CA LEU A 200 1.88 -10.80 5.69
C LEU A 200 3.00 -9.76 5.51
N ALA A 201 2.96 -8.65 6.25
CA ALA A 201 4.05 -7.68 6.24
C ALA A 201 5.33 -8.31 6.78
N HIS A 202 5.26 -9.02 7.89
CA HIS A 202 6.39 -9.77 8.45
C HIS A 202 6.86 -10.92 7.53
N ALA A 203 5.96 -11.48 6.72
CA ALA A 203 6.31 -12.45 5.68
C ALA A 203 6.90 -11.81 4.41
N GLY A 204 7.04 -10.47 4.39
CA GLY A 204 7.79 -9.77 3.35
C GLY A 204 6.96 -9.00 2.34
N VAL A 205 5.67 -8.82 2.56
CA VAL A 205 4.82 -7.89 1.80
C VAL A 205 4.92 -6.49 2.41
N THR A 206 4.87 -5.46 1.61
CA THR A 206 4.78 -4.08 2.14
C THR A 206 3.33 -3.61 2.05
N PHE A 207 2.77 -3.11 3.13
CA PHE A 207 1.45 -2.50 3.16
C PHE A 207 1.54 -1.00 3.38
N VAL A 208 0.80 -0.22 2.58
CA VAL A 208 0.61 1.23 2.78
C VAL A 208 -0.89 1.47 2.94
N VAL A 209 -1.32 1.71 4.18
CA VAL A 209 -2.73 1.78 4.55
C VAL A 209 -3.10 3.21 4.90
N ALA A 210 -3.96 3.84 4.09
CA ALA A 210 -4.56 5.12 4.48
C ALA A 210 -5.75 4.86 5.40
N THR A 211 -5.77 5.56 6.53
CA THR A 211 -6.87 5.44 7.49
C THR A 211 -6.98 6.65 8.41
N HIS A 212 -8.13 6.83 9.00
CA HIS A 212 -8.35 7.73 10.14
C HIS A 212 -8.49 6.95 11.46
N ASP A 213 -8.46 5.61 11.41
CA ASP A 213 -8.56 4.75 12.60
C ASP A 213 -7.21 4.65 13.33
N ARG A 214 -7.23 5.09 14.60
CA ARG A 214 -6.07 4.99 15.49
C ARG A 214 -5.69 3.56 15.87
N SER A 215 -6.61 2.61 15.76
CA SER A 215 -6.33 1.19 16.03
C SER A 215 -5.35 0.63 15.01
N VAL A 216 -5.53 0.96 13.73
CA VAL A 216 -4.62 0.61 12.63
C VAL A 216 -3.22 1.22 12.87
N MET A 217 -3.17 2.51 13.26
CA MET A 217 -1.91 3.18 13.55
C MET A 217 -1.11 2.48 14.68
N ARG A 218 -1.78 1.98 15.71
CA ARG A 218 -1.12 1.26 16.82
C ARG A 218 -0.55 -0.10 16.42
N ARG A 219 -1.10 -0.71 15.37
CA ARG A 219 -0.66 -2.02 14.83
C ARG A 219 0.40 -1.89 13.74
N ALA A 220 0.54 -0.70 13.16
CA ALA A 220 1.50 -0.43 12.11
C ALA A 220 2.94 -0.39 12.64
N ASP A 221 3.88 -0.84 11.80
CA ASP A 221 5.31 -0.76 12.08
C ASP A 221 5.83 0.68 11.98
N ALA A 222 5.16 1.49 11.15
CA ALA A 222 5.50 2.89 10.93
C ALA A 222 4.23 3.72 10.65
N ALA A 223 4.29 5.02 10.92
CA ALA A 223 3.19 5.93 10.64
C ALA A 223 3.67 7.21 9.93
N LEU A 224 2.89 7.66 8.97
CA LEU A 224 3.03 8.93 8.26
C LEU A 224 1.79 9.78 8.51
N GLU A 225 1.94 10.85 9.27
CA GLU A 225 0.85 11.80 9.49
C GLU A 225 0.82 12.85 8.38
N LEU A 226 -0.33 12.98 7.71
CA LEU A 226 -0.59 14.00 6.70
C LEU A 226 -1.58 15.04 7.22
N ASP A 227 -1.25 16.31 7.01
CA ASP A 227 -2.15 17.42 7.27
C ASP A 227 -2.09 18.42 6.10
N HIS A 228 -3.24 18.65 5.46
CA HIS A 228 -3.36 19.57 4.31
C HIS A 228 -2.29 19.40 3.21
N GLY A 229 -1.89 18.15 2.93
CA GLY A 229 -0.94 17.79 1.86
C GLY A 229 0.53 17.92 2.26
N ILE A 230 0.84 18.12 3.53
CA ILE A 230 2.18 18.14 4.10
C ILE A 230 2.32 17.09 5.19
N ARG A 231 3.54 16.61 5.43
CA ARG A 231 3.83 15.77 6.57
C ARG A 231 3.74 16.58 7.86
N ARG A 232 2.99 16.09 8.84
CA ARG A 232 2.97 16.66 10.18
C ARG A 232 4.16 16.14 10.96
N SER A 233 5.10 17.03 11.34
CA SER A 233 6.15 16.66 12.30
C SER A 233 5.52 16.57 13.68
N SER A 234 5.61 15.42 14.32
CA SER A 234 5.13 15.23 15.69
C SER A 234 6.07 15.96 16.66
N GLY A 235 5.58 17.10 17.16
CA GLY A 235 5.88 17.66 18.46
C GLY A 235 7.31 18.04 18.81
N GLY A 236 7.65 19.30 18.57
CA GLY A 236 8.58 20.14 19.33
C GLY A 236 8.02 21.54 19.28
N THR A 237 7.82 22.15 20.43
CA THR A 237 7.39 23.55 20.61
C THR A 237 8.18 24.50 19.73
N SER A 238 7.45 25.44 19.11
CA SER A 238 7.86 26.67 18.44
C SER A 238 9.36 27.02 18.48
N GLY A 239 10.01 27.00 17.31
CA GLY A 239 11.36 27.54 17.09
C GLY A 239 11.61 27.69 15.61
N ALA A 240 12.11 28.83 15.20
CA ALA A 240 12.29 29.37 13.85
C ALA A 240 12.93 28.44 12.81
N PRO A 241 12.78 28.72 11.47
CA PRO A 241 13.29 27.87 10.40
C PRO A 241 14.82 27.89 10.35
N SER A 242 15.44 26.74 10.61
CA SER A 242 16.86 26.55 10.32
C SER A 242 16.98 25.75 9.01
N SER A 243 17.70 26.34 8.06
CA SER A 243 18.17 25.71 6.83
C SER A 243 19.16 24.59 7.18
N GLY A 244 18.79 23.33 6.94
CA GLY A 244 19.68 22.19 7.11
C GLY A 244 18.97 20.89 6.77
N GLY A 245 19.57 20.06 5.88
CA GLY A 245 19.07 18.86 5.25
C GLY A 245 18.21 17.95 6.12
N ASN A 246 17.00 17.77 5.73
CA ASN A 246 15.98 17.02 6.47
C ASN A 246 16.03 15.54 6.05
N THR A 247 16.77 14.74 6.80
CA THR A 247 16.74 13.28 6.68
C THR A 247 15.38 12.78 7.19
N THR A 248 14.64 12.18 6.31
CA THR A 248 13.22 11.86 6.42
C THR A 248 13.03 10.50 7.08
N ASP A 249 13.00 10.47 8.40
CA ASP A 249 12.71 9.23 9.13
C ASP A 249 11.19 9.11 9.36
N VAL A 250 10.59 8.04 8.83
CA VAL A 250 9.22 7.63 9.15
C VAL A 250 9.27 7.06 10.58
N ARG A 251 8.43 7.57 11.48
CA ARG A 251 8.43 7.09 12.87
C ARG A 251 8.17 5.60 12.93
N ARG A 252 9.09 4.85 13.51
CA ARG A 252 8.80 3.52 14.05
C ARG A 252 7.88 3.70 15.27
N VAL A 253 6.81 2.91 15.31
CA VAL A 253 5.92 2.89 16.48
C VAL A 253 6.65 2.18 17.62
N PRO A 254 6.89 2.82 18.80
CA PRO A 254 7.59 2.19 19.90
C PRO A 254 6.72 1.10 20.53
N GLY A 255 7.30 -0.09 20.70
CA GLY A 255 6.76 -1.15 21.55
C GLY A 255 6.37 -2.43 20.83
N ARG A 256 7.36 -3.20 20.38
CA ARG A 256 7.29 -4.68 20.31
C ARG A 256 8.72 -5.20 20.56
N GLU A 257 8.95 -5.63 21.79
CA GLU A 257 9.94 -6.65 22.11
C GLU A 257 9.28 -8.02 21.99
#